data_5282f600a60c34ea5806a16072826df5
#
_entry.id   5282f600a60c34ea5806a16072826df5
#
_cell.length_a   1.000
_cell.length_b   1.000
_cell.length_c   1.000
_cell.angle_alpha   90.00
_cell.angle_beta   90.00
_cell.angle_gamma   90.00
#
_symmetry.space_group_name_H-M   'P 1'
#
loop_
_entity.id
_entity.type
_entity.pdbx_description
1 polymer ?
#
loop_
_entity_poly.entity_id
_entity_poly.type
_entity_poly.pdbx_seq_one_letter_code
_entity_poly.pdbx_strand_id
1 'polypeptide(L)'
;MKNLGVTVLLIAGMALTGCLESGGGKEVPSNLNNGDFVTEPGGDDNASQGNGGTTTPTNPDDDGTKTPPQPSAPDGFDINKGEVLTASTNLSLDFYPPFQSAYLKVSENETCANGDWIRYANSMSFVSSKSNQAVPVSVQFRDYDGRMSSCYTRKIFIDQAGPEIVFAKYPSAPVEEGLDVEIVFSVTDAGAGVDTVTCEFAGVSKACLAGQNKVTFPKMAGGDYTFKVSAKDKLGFASEKTISFKVSSLYKQMVQNVKVNAYQKVDILFVIDNSGSMEYEQKSMANRVRNFLDVVKGLDWQIAVTTTDPVHSTLGDGRLVPLYGKTNSYILNSSMADADARYTLGMTLQRPETGSGDEQGIYAAYRAIERSLGAVGSNKNFIRQDSQLAVVVISDEDESANGPKNDPANFIKYVQDSFGGQKAMSFHSIIARPGDKACLSGEGYSAGFRYEQISKLTGGVIGDVCATDYAAQVQGIAEGVRKTLKSFTLTCAPVIDSMRSLLVLKDGQVYNGTRSIQGLNVVFDEMLPAGNYEVYYSCLK
;
A
#
# COMPACT_ATOMS: atom_id res chain seq x y z
N MET A 1 -6.22 36.04 -34.88
CA MET A 1 -5.05 35.56 -35.62
C MET A 1 -3.80 36.01 -34.87
N LYS A 2 -3.19 35.17 -34.15
CA LYS A 2 -1.77 35.00 -33.81
C LYS A 2 -1.71 34.08 -32.59
N ASN A 3 -1.32 32.84 -32.86
CA ASN A 3 -0.98 31.83 -31.85
C ASN A 3 0.26 32.28 -31.07
N LEU A 4 0.17 32.31 -29.77
CA LEU A 4 1.34 32.29 -28.89
C LEU A 4 1.42 30.92 -28.23
N GLY A 5 2.38 30.12 -28.68
CA GLY A 5 2.75 28.87 -28.01
C GLY A 5 3.48 29.20 -26.71
N VAL A 6 2.97 28.64 -25.63
CA VAL A 6 3.66 28.67 -24.32
C VAL A 6 4.55 27.43 -24.22
N THR A 7 5.84 27.66 -24.31
CA THR A 7 6.86 26.65 -24.00
C THR A 7 7.00 26.57 -22.48
N VAL A 8 6.61 25.43 -21.90
CA VAL A 8 6.83 25.15 -20.49
C VAL A 8 8.28 24.72 -20.30
N LEU A 9 9.07 25.58 -19.66
CA LEU A 9 10.44 25.30 -19.25
C LEU A 9 10.43 24.59 -17.88
N LEU A 10 10.79 23.31 -17.87
CA LEU A 10 11.01 22.57 -16.62
C LEU A 10 12.32 23.06 -15.99
N ILE A 11 12.21 23.78 -14.88
CA ILE A 11 13.36 24.16 -14.04
C ILE A 11 13.50 23.09 -12.94
N ALA A 12 14.52 22.25 -13.06
CA ALA A 12 14.99 21.40 -11.98
C ALA A 12 15.80 22.26 -10.98
N GLY A 13 15.31 22.34 -9.74
CA GLY A 13 15.97 23.05 -8.65
C GLY A 13 17.21 22.28 -8.16
N MET A 14 18.39 22.85 -8.37
CA MET A 14 19.64 22.43 -7.73
C MET A 14 19.79 23.15 -6.38
N ALA A 15 20.08 22.39 -5.34
CA ALA A 15 20.69 22.92 -4.12
C ALA A 15 22.21 22.77 -4.24
N LEU A 16 22.91 23.90 -4.16
CA LEU A 16 24.37 23.98 -4.15
C LEU A 16 24.92 23.86 -2.72
N THR A 17 25.92 23.02 -2.52
CA THR A 17 27.10 23.41 -1.71
C THR A 17 28.32 22.74 -2.31
N GLY A 18 29.33 23.57 -2.58
CA GLY A 18 30.47 23.27 -3.41
C GLY A 18 31.65 22.60 -2.72
N CYS A 19 32.58 22.14 -3.54
CA CYS A 19 34.00 22.51 -3.53
C CYS A 19 34.66 21.98 -4.79
N LEU A 20 35.58 22.77 -5.33
CA LEU A 20 36.36 22.56 -6.55
C LEU A 20 37.30 21.35 -6.44
N GLU A 21 37.53 20.62 -7.57
CA GLU A 21 38.83 20.59 -8.21
C GLU A 21 38.76 19.95 -9.61
N SER A 22 39.70 20.38 -10.45
CA SER A 22 39.80 20.31 -11.88
C SER A 22 40.15 18.95 -12.46
N GLY A 23 39.70 18.65 -13.69
CA GLY A 23 40.46 17.80 -14.58
C GLY A 23 39.70 16.94 -15.58
N GLY A 24 39.67 17.32 -16.85
CA GLY A 24 39.71 16.41 -17.99
C GLY A 24 38.36 15.90 -18.53
N GLY A 25 37.89 16.53 -19.61
CA GLY A 25 36.71 16.09 -20.37
C GLY A 25 36.91 14.74 -21.07
N LYS A 26 35.80 14.01 -21.15
CA LYS A 26 35.45 13.12 -22.25
C LYS A 26 33.94 13.08 -22.40
N GLU A 27 33.51 13.24 -23.62
CA GLU A 27 32.12 13.21 -24.08
C GLU A 27 31.42 11.93 -23.65
N VAL A 28 30.19 12.09 -23.18
CA VAL A 28 29.28 10.99 -22.86
C VAL A 28 28.45 10.69 -24.10
N PRO A 29 28.47 9.48 -24.66
CA PRO A 29 27.54 9.10 -25.71
C PRO A 29 26.14 8.90 -25.12
N SER A 30 25.15 9.59 -25.67
CA SER A 30 23.74 9.34 -25.51
C SER A 30 23.39 7.98 -26.12
N ASN A 31 23.15 6.96 -25.30
CA ASN A 31 22.30 5.80 -25.59
C ASN A 31 22.28 4.87 -24.37
N LEU A 32 21.33 5.15 -23.46
CA LEU A 32 20.93 4.17 -22.43
C LEU A 32 19.59 3.55 -22.87
N ASN A 33 19.71 2.56 -23.74
CA ASN A 33 18.65 1.58 -23.97
C ASN A 33 19.01 0.27 -23.28
N ASN A 34 18.15 -0.13 -22.36
CA ASN A 34 17.87 -1.49 -21.91
C ASN A 34 18.97 -2.34 -21.27
N GLY A 35 18.81 -2.62 -19.99
CA GLY A 35 18.96 -3.97 -19.48
C GLY A 35 20.29 -4.36 -18.84
N ASP A 36 21.03 -3.46 -18.23
CA ASP A 36 22.12 -3.89 -17.35
C ASP A 36 21.60 -4.21 -15.94
N PHE A 37 21.49 -5.50 -15.64
CA PHE A 37 21.25 -5.96 -14.28
C PHE A 37 22.55 -6.47 -13.64
N VAL A 38 22.76 -6.15 -12.38
CA VAL A 38 23.93 -6.55 -11.60
C VAL A 38 23.55 -7.75 -10.72
N THR A 39 24.37 -8.79 -10.75
CA THR A 39 24.27 -9.93 -9.85
C THR A 39 25.31 -9.82 -8.75
N GLU A 40 24.90 -9.77 -7.50
CA GLU A 40 25.80 -9.86 -6.33
C GLU A 40 25.57 -11.18 -5.60
N PRO A 41 26.64 -11.89 -5.16
CA PRO A 41 26.51 -13.06 -4.29
C PRO A 41 26.08 -12.61 -2.90
N GLY A 42 25.07 -13.28 -2.33
CA GLY A 42 24.64 -13.06 -0.94
C GLY A 42 25.76 -13.48 0.02
N GLY A 43 26.32 -12.52 0.75
CA GLY A 43 27.35 -12.81 1.74
C GLY A 43 26.75 -13.38 3.03
N ASP A 44 27.19 -14.55 3.43
CA ASP A 44 27.04 -15.04 4.80
C ASP A 44 28.21 -14.52 5.64
N ASP A 45 27.91 -13.61 6.57
CA ASP A 45 28.83 -13.22 7.63
C ASP A 45 28.89 -14.32 8.69
N ASN A 46 29.97 -15.12 8.67
CA ASN A 46 30.44 -15.76 9.90
C ASN A 46 31.95 -15.98 9.83
N ALA A 47 32.68 -15.07 10.48
CA ALA A 47 34.11 -15.16 10.70
C ALA A 47 34.40 -16.12 11.86
N SER A 48 35.24 -17.11 11.62
CA SER A 48 36.00 -17.76 12.68
C SER A 48 37.45 -17.86 12.27
N GLN A 49 38.31 -17.22 13.07
CA GLN A 49 39.76 -17.21 12.95
C GLN A 49 40.36 -18.56 13.36
N GLY A 50 41.44 -18.95 12.70
CA GLY A 50 42.25 -20.08 13.11
C GLY A 50 43.58 -20.17 12.34
N ASN A 51 44.52 -19.54 12.85
CA ASN A 51 46.00 -19.54 12.89
C ASN A 51 46.77 -20.64 12.16
N GLY A 52 47.71 -20.23 11.33
CA GLY A 52 49.14 -20.36 11.16
C GLY A 52 49.83 -21.75 11.11
N GLY A 53 50.73 -21.86 10.13
CA GLY A 53 51.77 -22.88 10.18
C GLY A 53 52.38 -23.18 8.80
N THR A 54 53.34 -22.36 8.39
CA THR A 54 54.34 -22.66 7.37
C THR A 54 55.24 -23.85 7.76
N THR A 55 55.53 -24.75 6.78
CA THR A 55 56.89 -25.24 6.54
C THR A 55 56.91 -26.08 5.25
N THR A 56 57.71 -25.69 4.29
CA THR A 56 58.39 -26.55 3.32
C THR A 56 59.57 -27.24 4.00
N PRO A 57 60.01 -28.46 3.63
CA PRO A 57 61.10 -28.53 2.66
C PRO A 57 61.19 -29.78 1.75
N THR A 58 61.82 -29.52 0.60
CA THR A 58 62.84 -30.28 -0.16
C THR A 58 62.76 -31.79 -0.38
N ASN A 59 62.82 -32.11 -1.68
CA ASN A 59 63.27 -33.33 -2.38
C ASN A 59 64.56 -33.97 -1.82
N PRO A 60 64.97 -35.22 -2.20
CA PRO A 60 65.07 -35.75 -3.56
C PRO A 60 64.84 -37.26 -3.77
N ASP A 61 64.66 -37.64 -5.04
CA ASP A 61 65.02 -38.90 -5.71
C ASP A 61 64.65 -40.26 -5.10
N ASP A 62 63.70 -40.96 -5.74
CA ASP A 62 63.91 -42.39 -6.05
C ASP A 62 63.13 -42.81 -7.31
N ASP A 63 63.89 -43.27 -8.29
CA ASP A 63 63.45 -43.98 -9.47
C ASP A 63 62.97 -45.37 -9.09
N GLY A 64 61.73 -45.64 -9.23
CA GLY A 64 61.13 -46.95 -8.97
C GLY A 64 59.78 -47.10 -9.62
N THR A 65 59.78 -47.56 -10.86
CA THR A 65 58.59 -48.05 -11.56
C THR A 65 57.84 -49.07 -10.70
N LYS A 66 56.94 -48.55 -9.84
CA LYS A 66 55.87 -49.34 -9.24
C LYS A 66 54.59 -49.00 -9.96
N THR A 67 54.10 -49.98 -10.73
CA THR A 67 52.72 -50.06 -11.18
C THR A 67 51.81 -49.69 -9.98
N PRO A 68 50.91 -48.74 -10.10
CA PRO A 68 49.95 -48.44 -9.02
C PRO A 68 49.27 -49.76 -8.61
N PRO A 69 49.11 -50.07 -7.34
CA PRO A 69 48.34 -51.23 -6.93
C PRO A 69 46.95 -51.11 -7.51
N GLN A 70 46.55 -52.13 -8.29
CA GLN A 70 45.19 -52.25 -8.79
C GLN A 70 44.28 -52.17 -7.54
N PRO A 71 43.27 -51.27 -7.54
CA PRO A 71 42.37 -51.19 -6.40
C PRO A 71 41.85 -52.58 -6.07
N SER A 72 42.02 -53.03 -4.82
CA SER A 72 41.44 -54.26 -4.36
C SER A 72 39.92 -54.21 -4.61
N ALA A 73 39.36 -55.25 -5.20
CA ALA A 73 37.90 -55.38 -5.39
C ALA A 73 37.20 -55.09 -4.04
N PRO A 74 36.19 -54.23 -4.02
CA PRO A 74 35.53 -53.87 -2.78
C PRO A 74 34.84 -55.12 -2.16
N ASP A 75 34.88 -55.26 -0.85
CA ASP A 75 34.23 -56.35 -0.14
C ASP A 75 32.72 -56.32 -0.41
N GLY A 76 32.17 -57.50 -0.80
CA GLY A 76 30.75 -57.74 -0.98
C GLY A 76 30.21 -57.42 -2.37
N PHE A 77 30.06 -56.20 -2.78
CA PHE A 77 29.54 -55.84 -4.07
C PHE A 77 29.81 -54.39 -4.42
N ASP A 78 29.69 -54.05 -5.70
CA ASP A 78 29.65 -52.69 -6.21
C ASP A 78 28.32 -52.36 -6.85
N ILE A 79 27.98 -51.06 -6.88
CA ILE A 79 26.88 -50.48 -7.63
C ILE A 79 27.46 -49.65 -8.77
N ASN A 80 27.07 -49.92 -10.03
CA ASN A 80 27.51 -49.15 -11.22
C ASN A 80 29.04 -48.93 -11.26
N LYS A 81 29.82 -49.96 -10.90
CA LYS A 81 31.28 -49.93 -10.83
C LYS A 81 31.85 -48.89 -9.84
N GLY A 82 31.15 -48.66 -8.72
CA GLY A 82 31.57 -47.75 -7.68
C GLY A 82 31.07 -46.30 -7.81
N GLU A 83 30.19 -46.02 -8.76
CA GLU A 83 29.52 -44.74 -8.85
C GLU A 83 28.67 -44.46 -7.59
N VAL A 84 28.65 -43.21 -7.14
CA VAL A 84 27.84 -42.75 -6.00
C VAL A 84 26.60 -41.97 -6.43
N LEU A 85 26.48 -41.65 -7.71
CA LEU A 85 25.42 -40.86 -8.32
C LEU A 85 25.05 -41.45 -9.69
N THR A 86 23.75 -41.47 -10.01
CA THR A 86 23.26 -41.93 -11.35
C THR A 86 21.90 -41.30 -11.66
N ALA A 87 21.60 -41.12 -12.95
CA ALA A 87 20.27 -40.80 -13.45
C ALA A 87 19.34 -42.03 -13.59
N SER A 88 19.90 -43.22 -13.53
CA SER A 88 19.17 -44.46 -13.84
C SER A 88 18.68 -45.16 -12.59
N THR A 89 17.40 -45.54 -12.56
CA THR A 89 16.86 -46.46 -11.57
C THR A 89 17.28 -47.88 -11.81
N ASN A 90 17.80 -48.23 -13.01
CA ASN A 90 18.34 -49.54 -13.35
C ASN A 90 19.84 -49.57 -12.99
N LEU A 91 20.16 -50.24 -11.89
CA LEU A 91 21.51 -50.34 -11.33
C LEU A 91 22.18 -51.63 -11.75
N SER A 92 23.48 -51.58 -12.07
CA SER A 92 24.31 -52.78 -12.25
C SER A 92 24.97 -53.13 -10.92
N LEU A 93 24.76 -54.35 -10.44
CA LEU A 93 25.41 -54.85 -9.23
C LEU A 93 26.46 -55.88 -9.65
N ASP A 94 27.73 -55.66 -9.26
CA ASP A 94 28.83 -56.62 -9.41
C ASP A 94 29.20 -57.19 -8.04
N PHE A 95 29.26 -58.52 -7.92
CA PHE A 95 29.36 -59.22 -6.65
C PHE A 95 30.75 -59.81 -6.38
N TYR A 96 31.24 -59.62 -5.16
CA TYR A 96 32.54 -60.11 -4.67
C TYR A 96 32.30 -60.88 -3.36
N PRO A 97 31.81 -62.12 -3.38
CA PRO A 97 31.48 -62.85 -2.20
C PRO A 97 32.75 -63.27 -1.40
N PRO A 98 32.71 -63.26 -0.05
CA PRO A 98 33.85 -63.59 0.76
C PRO A 98 34.21 -65.09 0.82
N PHE A 99 33.35 -65.90 0.20
CA PHE A 99 33.53 -67.34 0.05
C PHE A 99 32.74 -67.84 -1.18
N GLN A 100 32.97 -69.11 -1.59
CA GLN A 100 32.22 -69.72 -2.69
C GLN A 100 30.73 -69.76 -2.35
N SER A 101 29.94 -68.88 -3.02
CA SER A 101 28.53 -68.69 -2.71
C SER A 101 27.64 -69.42 -3.74
N ALA A 102 26.55 -70.02 -3.29
CA ALA A 102 25.51 -70.67 -4.11
C ALA A 102 24.30 -69.76 -4.32
N TYR A 103 24.06 -68.87 -3.38
CA TYR A 103 22.88 -67.98 -3.41
C TYR A 103 23.32 -66.59 -2.94
N LEU A 104 22.57 -65.60 -3.42
CA LEU A 104 22.64 -64.22 -2.93
C LEU A 104 21.23 -63.66 -2.70
N LYS A 105 21.14 -62.64 -1.86
CA LYS A 105 19.91 -61.94 -1.58
C LYS A 105 20.21 -60.44 -1.67
N VAL A 106 19.35 -59.70 -2.39
CA VAL A 106 19.43 -58.23 -2.59
C VAL A 106 18.21 -57.57 -1.98
N SER A 107 18.43 -56.48 -1.25
CA SER A 107 17.36 -55.68 -0.65
C SER A 107 17.56 -54.18 -0.89
N GLU A 108 16.48 -53.43 -1.10
CA GLU A 108 16.50 -51.99 -1.21
C GLU A 108 16.29 -51.31 0.15
N ASN A 109 17.14 -51.62 1.10
CA ASN A 109 17.14 -51.06 2.47
C ASN A 109 18.54 -51.17 3.10
N GLU A 110 18.69 -50.70 4.33
CA GLU A 110 19.98 -50.76 5.05
C GLU A 110 20.26 -52.10 5.73
N THR A 111 19.36 -53.08 5.59
CA THR A 111 19.49 -54.40 6.18
C THR A 111 19.19 -55.49 5.18
N CYS A 112 19.79 -56.67 5.31
CA CYS A 112 19.48 -57.83 4.50
C CYS A 112 18.25 -58.65 5.00
N ALA A 113 17.37 -58.00 5.77
CA ALA A 113 16.21 -58.71 6.36
C ALA A 113 15.16 -59.11 5.33
N ASN A 114 14.98 -58.33 4.27
CA ASN A 114 14.01 -58.55 3.21
C ASN A 114 14.69 -59.01 1.91
N GLY A 115 13.93 -59.62 0.99
CA GLY A 115 14.38 -60.12 -0.28
C GLY A 115 14.50 -61.66 -0.28
N ASP A 116 14.33 -62.21 -1.49
CA ASP A 116 14.39 -63.67 -1.70
C ASP A 116 15.82 -64.12 -1.99
N TRP A 117 16.16 -65.37 -1.59
CA TRP A 117 17.38 -66.02 -1.97
C TRP A 117 17.31 -66.47 -3.42
N ILE A 118 18.16 -65.89 -4.26
CA ILE A 118 18.30 -66.24 -5.69
C ILE A 118 19.64 -66.97 -5.92
N ARG A 119 19.77 -67.72 -7.02
CA ARG A 119 21.02 -68.35 -7.40
C ARG A 119 22.12 -67.28 -7.60
N TYR A 120 23.31 -67.57 -7.14
CA TYR A 120 24.45 -66.69 -7.31
C TYR A 120 24.78 -66.48 -8.78
N ALA A 121 25.05 -65.23 -9.15
CA ALA A 121 25.63 -64.78 -10.41
C ALA A 121 26.69 -63.73 -10.10
N ASN A 122 27.69 -63.56 -10.96
CA ASN A 122 28.75 -62.55 -10.74
C ASN A 122 28.25 -61.10 -10.81
N SER A 123 27.12 -60.88 -11.51
CA SER A 123 26.48 -59.59 -11.62
C SER A 123 24.99 -59.74 -11.85
N MET A 124 24.21 -58.68 -11.60
CA MET A 124 22.81 -58.61 -11.95
C MET A 124 22.36 -57.17 -12.16
N SER A 125 21.26 -56.98 -12.89
CA SER A 125 20.52 -55.73 -12.94
C SER A 125 19.52 -55.69 -11.79
N PHE A 126 19.48 -54.56 -11.11
CA PHE A 126 18.57 -54.26 -10.00
C PHE A 126 17.83 -52.95 -10.27
N VAL A 127 16.49 -53.00 -10.30
CA VAL A 127 15.68 -51.81 -10.54
C VAL A 127 15.24 -51.23 -9.20
N SER A 128 15.70 -50.02 -8.90
CA SER A 128 15.27 -49.28 -7.70
C SER A 128 13.83 -48.80 -7.84
N SER A 129 13.07 -48.92 -6.78
CA SER A 129 11.71 -48.34 -6.67
C SER A 129 11.72 -46.87 -6.30
N LYS A 130 12.90 -46.31 -6.01
CA LYS A 130 13.10 -44.95 -5.49
C LYS A 130 13.96 -44.10 -6.41
N SER A 131 13.67 -42.82 -6.49
CA SER A 131 14.47 -41.79 -7.18
C SER A 131 14.51 -40.51 -6.39
N ASN A 132 15.36 -39.58 -6.78
CA ASN A 132 15.60 -38.27 -6.17
C ASN A 132 15.98 -38.36 -4.67
N GLN A 133 16.73 -39.42 -4.32
CA GLN A 133 17.22 -39.66 -2.97
C GLN A 133 18.38 -40.66 -2.96
N ALA A 134 19.07 -40.74 -1.84
CA ALA A 134 20.05 -41.79 -1.59
C ALA A 134 19.32 -43.13 -1.36
N VAL A 135 19.63 -44.13 -2.18
CA VAL A 135 19.05 -45.46 -2.15
C VAL A 135 20.06 -46.42 -1.53
N PRO A 136 19.76 -47.02 -0.39
CA PRO A 136 20.57 -48.10 0.19
C PRO A 136 20.24 -49.43 -0.53
N VAL A 137 21.27 -50.12 -0.98
CA VAL A 137 21.19 -51.49 -1.48
C VAL A 137 22.01 -52.37 -0.56
N SER A 138 21.44 -53.46 -0.11
CA SER A 138 22.10 -54.44 0.75
C SER A 138 22.15 -55.80 0.10
N VAL A 139 23.28 -56.49 0.23
CA VAL A 139 23.55 -57.80 -0.32
C VAL A 139 24.05 -58.74 0.75
N GLN A 140 23.55 -59.98 0.74
CA GLN A 140 24.04 -61.08 1.62
C GLN A 140 24.23 -62.35 0.77
N PHE A 141 25.29 -63.08 1.04
CA PHE A 141 25.64 -64.33 0.35
C PHE A 141 25.39 -65.55 1.21
N ARG A 142 25.11 -66.71 0.60
CA ARG A 142 24.96 -67.99 1.27
C ARG A 142 25.54 -69.11 0.41
N ASP A 143 26.28 -70.02 1.03
CA ASP A 143 26.77 -71.23 0.36
C ASP A 143 25.74 -72.39 0.36
N TYR A 144 26.10 -73.54 -0.19
CA TYR A 144 25.21 -74.74 -0.22
C TYR A 144 24.96 -75.33 1.16
N ASP A 145 25.87 -75.14 2.11
CA ASP A 145 25.81 -75.66 3.50
C ASP A 145 25.02 -74.73 4.43
N GLY A 146 24.54 -73.58 3.92
CA GLY A 146 23.73 -72.62 4.65
C GLY A 146 24.53 -71.56 5.42
N ARG A 147 25.86 -71.51 5.27
CA ARG A 147 26.70 -70.43 5.84
C ARG A 147 26.37 -69.11 5.19
N MET A 148 26.15 -68.07 5.98
CA MET A 148 25.81 -66.72 5.53
C MET A 148 26.97 -65.76 5.75
N SER A 149 27.12 -64.80 4.82
CA SER A 149 28.02 -63.66 4.99
C SER A 149 27.44 -62.62 5.95
N SER A 150 28.24 -61.64 6.33
CA SER A 150 27.72 -60.35 6.82
C SER A 150 26.81 -59.69 5.75
N CYS A 151 25.95 -58.78 6.17
CA CYS A 151 25.16 -57.94 5.29
C CYS A 151 26.06 -56.78 4.84
N TYR A 152 26.28 -56.69 3.52
CA TYR A 152 27.02 -55.58 2.92
C TYR A 152 26.02 -54.54 2.44
N THR A 153 26.22 -53.26 2.76
CA THR A 153 25.35 -52.15 2.39
C THR A 153 26.13 -51.06 1.68
N ARG A 154 25.61 -50.60 0.54
CA ARG A 154 26.12 -49.44 -0.20
C ARG A 154 24.98 -48.50 -0.52
N LYS A 155 25.30 -47.22 -0.72
CA LYS A 155 24.32 -46.21 -1.09
C LYS A 155 24.71 -45.57 -2.44
N ILE A 156 23.72 -45.36 -3.27
CA ILE A 156 23.84 -44.58 -4.50
C ILE A 156 22.74 -43.53 -4.51
N PHE A 157 23.05 -42.31 -4.91
CA PHE A 157 22.04 -41.31 -5.12
C PHE A 157 21.47 -41.44 -6.53
N ILE A 158 20.16 -41.65 -6.66
CA ILE A 158 19.47 -41.64 -7.96
C ILE A 158 18.83 -40.28 -8.11
N ASP A 159 19.28 -39.52 -9.10
CA ASP A 159 18.81 -38.17 -9.38
C ASP A 159 18.17 -38.09 -10.75
N GLN A 160 16.89 -37.72 -10.76
CA GLN A 160 16.06 -37.54 -11.97
C GLN A 160 15.32 -36.19 -11.94
N ALA A 161 15.65 -35.33 -11.00
CA ALA A 161 15.05 -34.01 -10.85
C ALA A 161 16.04 -32.91 -11.21
N GLY A 162 15.59 -31.91 -11.91
CA GLY A 162 16.42 -30.71 -12.11
C GLY A 162 16.44 -29.83 -10.86
N PRO A 163 17.34 -28.81 -10.84
CA PRO A 163 17.54 -27.93 -9.71
C PRO A 163 16.26 -27.25 -9.23
N GLU A 164 16.11 -27.07 -7.92
CA GLU A 164 15.01 -26.32 -7.32
C GLU A 164 15.28 -24.81 -7.38
N ILE A 165 14.31 -24.04 -7.90
CA ILE A 165 14.37 -22.58 -8.02
C ILE A 165 13.34 -21.97 -7.07
N VAL A 166 13.77 -21.19 -6.08
CA VAL A 166 12.91 -20.54 -5.08
C VAL A 166 13.09 -19.03 -5.12
N PHE A 167 12.01 -18.29 -5.44
CA PHE A 167 12.00 -16.83 -5.33
C PHE A 167 11.65 -16.42 -3.90
N ALA A 168 12.59 -15.80 -3.19
CA ALA A 168 12.43 -15.31 -1.83
C ALA A 168 11.86 -13.88 -1.77
N LYS A 169 12.20 -13.04 -2.77
CA LYS A 169 11.73 -11.65 -2.87
C LYS A 169 11.52 -11.26 -4.32
N TYR A 170 10.34 -10.74 -4.63
CA TYR A 170 10.01 -10.14 -5.93
C TYR A 170 8.74 -9.28 -5.78
N PRO A 171 8.45 -8.34 -6.70
CA PRO A 171 7.23 -7.54 -6.63
C PRO A 171 5.97 -8.40 -6.79
N SER A 172 5.11 -8.39 -5.79
CA SER A 172 3.77 -9.03 -5.82
C SER A 172 2.64 -8.04 -6.12
N ALA A 173 2.96 -6.74 -6.17
CA ALA A 173 2.06 -5.63 -6.52
C ALA A 173 2.75 -4.72 -7.53
N PRO A 174 2.03 -3.83 -8.25
CA PRO A 174 2.64 -2.87 -9.14
C PRO A 174 3.68 -1.99 -8.45
N VAL A 175 4.82 -1.80 -9.09
CA VAL A 175 5.93 -0.96 -8.62
C VAL A 175 5.79 0.42 -9.26
N GLU A 176 6.09 1.47 -8.50
CA GLU A 176 6.13 2.83 -9.04
C GLU A 176 7.25 2.99 -10.07
N GLU A 177 6.93 3.63 -11.19
CA GLU A 177 7.90 3.97 -12.24
C GLU A 177 9.05 4.82 -11.72
N GLY A 178 10.27 4.52 -12.14
CA GLY A 178 11.48 5.20 -11.71
C GLY A 178 12.09 4.66 -10.41
N LEU A 179 11.48 3.64 -9.79
CA LEU A 179 12.08 2.93 -8.66
C LEU A 179 12.92 1.74 -9.12
N ASP A 180 13.83 1.33 -8.24
CA ASP A 180 14.60 0.10 -8.42
C ASP A 180 13.73 -1.11 -8.06
N VAL A 181 13.88 -2.19 -8.85
CA VAL A 181 13.25 -3.48 -8.57
C VAL A 181 14.32 -4.47 -8.17
N GLU A 182 14.15 -5.09 -7.02
CA GLU A 182 15.02 -6.12 -6.49
C GLU A 182 14.34 -7.49 -6.53
N ILE A 183 15.03 -8.49 -7.08
CA ILE A 183 14.61 -9.89 -7.10
C ILE A 183 15.67 -10.71 -6.39
N VAL A 184 15.25 -11.50 -5.40
CA VAL A 184 16.11 -12.42 -4.65
C VAL A 184 15.58 -13.83 -4.84
N PHE A 185 16.45 -14.75 -5.26
CA PHE A 185 16.11 -16.14 -5.46
C PHE A 185 17.29 -17.07 -5.14
N SER A 186 17.01 -18.35 -4.98
CA SER A 186 18.03 -19.38 -4.82
C SER A 186 17.84 -20.51 -5.83
N VAL A 187 18.95 -21.12 -6.21
CA VAL A 187 18.99 -22.31 -7.08
C VAL A 187 19.83 -23.37 -6.38
N THR A 188 19.20 -24.47 -6.00
CA THR A 188 19.83 -25.58 -5.29
C THR A 188 19.49 -26.89 -5.93
N ASP A 189 20.35 -27.88 -5.77
CA ASP A 189 20.14 -29.25 -6.21
C ASP A 189 20.69 -30.21 -5.16
N ALA A 190 19.88 -31.18 -4.75
CA ALA A 190 20.23 -32.12 -3.67
C ALA A 190 21.02 -33.34 -4.16
N GLY A 191 21.00 -33.63 -5.48
CA GLY A 191 21.59 -34.82 -6.08
C GLY A 191 22.88 -34.53 -6.83
N ALA A 192 22.77 -34.27 -8.13
CA ALA A 192 23.91 -34.04 -9.02
C ALA A 192 24.62 -32.72 -8.77
N GLY A 193 23.94 -31.79 -8.12
CA GLY A 193 24.40 -30.43 -7.94
C GLY A 193 24.22 -29.59 -9.21
N VAL A 194 24.03 -28.28 -9.01
CA VAL A 194 23.80 -27.32 -10.08
C VAL A 194 25.03 -27.24 -11.00
N ASP A 195 24.82 -27.33 -12.32
CA ASP A 195 25.85 -27.12 -13.34
C ASP A 195 25.76 -25.69 -13.91
N THR A 196 24.59 -25.31 -14.45
CA THR A 196 24.40 -23.99 -15.07
C THR A 196 23.13 -23.31 -14.58
N VAL A 197 23.19 -21.99 -14.41
CA VAL A 197 22.06 -21.13 -14.14
C VAL A 197 22.06 -19.95 -15.09
N THR A 198 20.92 -19.71 -15.75
CA THR A 198 20.73 -18.59 -16.67
C THR A 198 19.52 -17.78 -16.23
N CYS A 199 19.69 -16.46 -16.17
CA CYS A 199 18.64 -15.51 -15.92
C CYS A 199 18.30 -14.75 -17.20
N GLU A 200 17.01 -14.62 -17.51
CA GLU A 200 16.53 -13.88 -18.67
C GLU A 200 15.60 -12.75 -18.23
N PHE A 201 15.85 -11.56 -18.73
CA PHE A 201 15.05 -10.38 -18.50
C PHE A 201 14.97 -9.52 -19.75
N ALA A 202 13.77 -9.12 -20.18
CA ALA A 202 13.52 -8.31 -21.38
C ALA A 202 14.27 -8.82 -22.66
N GLY A 203 14.33 -10.16 -22.81
CA GLY A 203 15.00 -10.80 -23.94
C GLY A 203 16.53 -10.87 -23.84
N VAL A 204 17.10 -10.40 -22.73
CA VAL A 204 18.55 -10.50 -22.46
C VAL A 204 18.80 -11.62 -21.46
N SER A 205 19.68 -12.57 -21.84
CA SER A 205 20.09 -13.68 -20.97
C SER A 205 21.49 -13.44 -20.43
N LYS A 206 21.68 -13.69 -19.13
CA LYS A 206 22.99 -13.66 -18.44
C LYS A 206 23.16 -14.88 -17.55
N ALA A 207 24.40 -15.27 -17.30
CA ALA A 207 24.70 -16.29 -16.31
C ALA A 207 24.36 -15.78 -14.91
N CYS A 208 23.69 -16.62 -14.12
CA CYS A 208 23.48 -16.46 -12.69
C CYS A 208 24.25 -17.54 -11.92
N LEU A 209 24.20 -17.51 -10.59
CA LEU A 209 24.98 -18.39 -9.75
C LEU A 209 24.12 -19.53 -9.17
N ALA A 210 24.74 -20.67 -8.90
CA ALA A 210 24.19 -21.65 -7.98
C ALA A 210 24.13 -21.04 -6.57
N GLY A 211 23.12 -21.40 -5.78
CA GLY A 211 22.86 -20.84 -4.47
C GLY A 211 22.09 -19.52 -4.51
N GLN A 212 22.40 -18.59 -3.61
CA GLN A 212 21.71 -17.32 -3.45
C GLN A 212 22.06 -16.32 -4.55
N ASN A 213 21.04 -15.66 -5.09
CA ASN A 213 21.17 -14.60 -6.10
C ASN A 213 20.36 -13.38 -5.70
N LYS A 214 20.94 -12.21 -5.94
CA LYS A 214 20.27 -10.91 -5.83
C LYS A 214 20.45 -10.16 -7.14
N VAL A 215 19.36 -9.76 -7.77
CA VAL A 215 19.35 -9.01 -9.04
C VAL A 215 18.60 -7.71 -8.80
N THR A 216 19.22 -6.59 -9.19
CA THR A 216 18.62 -5.25 -9.07
C THR A 216 18.49 -4.63 -10.45
N PHE A 217 17.29 -4.16 -10.77
CA PHE A 217 16.96 -3.41 -11.98
C PHE A 217 16.76 -1.95 -11.60
N PRO A 218 17.67 -1.04 -11.94
CA PRO A 218 17.60 0.34 -11.51
C PRO A 218 16.58 1.14 -12.34
N LYS A 219 15.82 2.02 -11.67
CA LYS A 219 14.95 3.04 -12.28
C LYS A 219 14.07 2.52 -13.41
N MET A 220 13.31 1.47 -13.12
CA MET A 220 12.47 0.79 -14.10
C MET A 220 11.45 1.74 -14.75
N ALA A 221 11.36 1.69 -16.07
CA ALA A 221 10.29 2.36 -16.82
C ALA A 221 8.94 1.64 -16.70
N GLY A 222 7.83 2.34 -16.98
CA GLY A 222 6.51 1.73 -17.01
C GLY A 222 6.41 0.59 -18.03
N GLY A 223 5.83 -0.53 -17.64
CA GLY A 223 5.69 -1.71 -18.49
C GLY A 223 5.34 -2.98 -17.71
N ASP A 224 5.01 -4.04 -18.44
CA ASP A 224 4.86 -5.38 -17.91
C ASP A 224 6.16 -6.17 -18.18
N TYR A 225 6.71 -6.76 -17.13
CA TYR A 225 8.01 -7.42 -17.17
C TYR A 225 7.91 -8.86 -16.72
N THR A 226 8.78 -9.69 -17.29
CA THR A 226 8.99 -11.07 -16.89
C THR A 226 10.46 -11.30 -16.57
N PHE A 227 10.71 -12.04 -15.50
CA PHE A 227 12.04 -12.52 -15.14
C PHE A 227 12.01 -14.03 -15.06
N LYS A 228 12.84 -14.70 -15.88
CA LYS A 228 12.92 -16.14 -15.97
C LYS A 228 14.27 -16.64 -15.48
N VAL A 229 14.25 -17.68 -14.70
CA VAL A 229 15.44 -18.43 -14.26
C VAL A 229 15.35 -19.84 -14.83
N SER A 230 16.40 -20.27 -15.54
CA SER A 230 16.56 -21.63 -16.05
C SER A 230 17.84 -22.23 -15.45
N ALA A 231 17.76 -23.45 -14.97
CA ALA A 231 18.91 -24.14 -14.38
C ALA A 231 19.01 -25.57 -14.87
N LYS A 232 20.25 -26.09 -14.93
CA LYS A 232 20.53 -27.50 -15.18
C LYS A 232 21.46 -28.05 -14.12
N ASP A 233 21.28 -29.31 -13.79
CA ASP A 233 22.22 -30.08 -12.99
C ASP A 233 23.33 -30.72 -13.84
N LYS A 234 24.29 -31.38 -13.20
CA LYS A 234 25.40 -32.06 -13.88
C LYS A 234 25.01 -33.34 -14.62
N LEU A 235 23.80 -33.86 -14.42
CA LEU A 235 23.23 -34.98 -15.16
C LEU A 235 22.37 -34.50 -16.35
N GLY A 236 22.14 -33.20 -16.48
CA GLY A 236 21.44 -32.58 -17.59
C GLY A 236 19.95 -32.35 -17.38
N PHE A 237 19.40 -32.68 -16.21
CA PHE A 237 18.02 -32.35 -15.87
C PHE A 237 17.86 -30.85 -15.69
N ALA A 238 16.77 -30.30 -16.21
CA ALA A 238 16.53 -28.88 -16.24
C ALA A 238 15.27 -28.46 -15.50
N SER A 239 15.30 -27.30 -14.91
CA SER A 239 14.15 -26.61 -14.31
C SER A 239 14.08 -25.18 -14.79
N GLU A 240 12.85 -24.65 -14.90
CA GLU A 240 12.59 -23.25 -15.21
C GLU A 240 11.53 -22.67 -14.27
N LYS A 241 11.69 -21.41 -13.92
CA LYS A 241 10.70 -20.65 -13.17
C LYS A 241 10.66 -19.21 -13.63
N THR A 242 9.43 -18.70 -13.84
CA THR A 242 9.19 -17.35 -14.32
C THR A 242 8.32 -16.60 -13.31
N ILE A 243 8.65 -15.34 -13.06
CA ILE A 243 7.79 -14.38 -12.36
C ILE A 243 7.45 -13.24 -13.30
N SER A 244 6.28 -12.64 -13.09
CA SER A 244 5.85 -11.45 -13.81
C SER A 244 5.52 -10.34 -12.83
N PHE A 245 5.85 -9.10 -13.17
CA PHE A 245 5.52 -7.93 -12.37
C PHE A 245 5.25 -6.73 -13.28
N LYS A 246 4.52 -5.76 -12.73
CA LYS A 246 4.15 -4.54 -13.43
C LYS A 246 4.85 -3.34 -12.82
N VAL A 247 5.36 -2.45 -13.67
CA VAL A 247 5.84 -1.12 -13.31
C VAL A 247 4.91 -0.11 -13.95
N SER A 248 4.40 0.83 -13.18
CA SER A 248 3.50 1.86 -13.71
C SER A 248 3.50 3.07 -12.80
N SER A 249 3.23 4.24 -13.37
CA SER A 249 2.99 5.43 -12.56
C SER A 249 1.72 5.24 -11.74
N LEU A 250 1.88 5.12 -10.43
CA LEU A 250 0.79 4.93 -9.46
C LEU A 250 0.18 6.25 -9.00
N TYR A 251 0.82 7.37 -9.34
CA TYR A 251 0.44 8.69 -8.85
C TYR A 251 0.08 9.62 -10.00
N LYS A 252 -0.88 10.51 -9.72
CA LYS A 252 -1.29 11.60 -10.61
C LYS A 252 -0.80 12.91 -10.03
N GLN A 253 -0.09 13.71 -10.83
CA GLN A 253 0.24 15.08 -10.47
C GLN A 253 -1.00 15.97 -10.56
N MET A 254 -1.21 16.76 -9.54
CA MET A 254 -2.34 17.68 -9.41
C MET A 254 -1.84 19.12 -9.30
N VAL A 255 -2.53 20.02 -9.96
CA VAL A 255 -2.36 21.47 -9.77
C VAL A 255 -3.74 22.04 -9.48
N GLN A 256 -3.87 22.72 -8.36
CA GLN A 256 -5.11 23.34 -7.94
C GLN A 256 -4.91 24.84 -7.73
N ASN A 257 -5.73 25.64 -8.39
CA ASN A 257 -5.70 27.09 -8.26
C ASN A 257 -6.73 27.52 -7.21
N VAL A 258 -6.30 28.33 -6.25
CA VAL A 258 -7.16 28.86 -5.18
C VAL A 258 -7.00 30.37 -5.11
N LYS A 259 -8.09 31.11 -5.14
CA LYS A 259 -8.10 32.55 -4.96
C LYS A 259 -8.49 32.89 -3.52
N VAL A 260 -7.61 33.54 -2.79
CA VAL A 260 -7.88 34.06 -1.46
C VAL A 260 -8.22 35.54 -1.57
N ASN A 261 -9.42 35.89 -1.11
CA ASN A 261 -9.88 37.30 -1.15
C ASN A 261 -9.43 38.05 0.12
N ALA A 262 -9.33 39.37 0.03
CA ALA A 262 -8.96 40.24 1.14
C ALA A 262 -9.97 40.18 2.30
N TYR A 263 -11.23 39.90 2.00
CA TYR A 263 -12.29 39.79 3.01
C TYR A 263 -12.52 38.32 3.35
N GLN A 264 -12.46 38.00 4.64
CA GLN A 264 -12.67 36.64 5.14
C GLN A 264 -14.16 36.37 5.23
N LYS A 265 -14.73 35.85 4.14
CA LYS A 265 -16.13 35.50 4.04
C LYS A 265 -16.32 34.02 4.30
N VAL A 266 -17.32 33.70 5.09
CA VAL A 266 -17.74 32.32 5.33
C VAL A 266 -19.25 32.17 5.27
N ASP A 267 -19.71 31.17 4.54
CA ASP A 267 -21.12 30.75 4.53
C ASP A 267 -21.25 29.49 5.38
N ILE A 268 -22.12 29.52 6.37
CA ILE A 268 -22.26 28.48 7.39
C ILE A 268 -23.67 27.88 7.27
N LEU A 269 -23.75 26.60 6.95
CA LEU A 269 -24.98 25.85 6.86
C LEU A 269 -25.13 24.94 8.08
N PHE A 270 -26.13 25.22 8.92
CA PHE A 270 -26.58 24.26 9.90
C PHE A 270 -27.58 23.30 9.28
N VAL A 271 -27.37 22.01 9.46
CA VAL A 271 -28.26 20.93 9.06
C VAL A 271 -28.75 20.26 10.34
N ILE A 272 -29.98 20.50 10.69
CA ILE A 272 -30.54 20.11 11.97
C ILE A 272 -31.49 18.93 11.76
N ASP A 273 -31.22 17.88 12.46
CA ASP A 273 -32.15 16.79 12.63
C ASP A 273 -33.37 17.28 13.40
N ASN A 274 -34.53 17.16 12.77
CA ASN A 274 -35.80 17.57 13.32
C ASN A 274 -36.71 16.38 13.68
N SER A 275 -36.13 15.19 13.87
CA SER A 275 -36.81 14.03 14.47
C SER A 275 -37.21 14.30 15.92
N GLY A 276 -38.17 13.53 16.42
CA GLY A 276 -38.72 13.75 17.76
C GLY A 276 -37.74 13.49 18.90
N SER A 277 -36.70 12.67 18.68
CA SER A 277 -35.64 12.38 19.64
C SER A 277 -34.77 13.60 19.96
N MET A 278 -34.61 14.53 19.00
CA MET A 278 -33.70 15.66 19.04
C MET A 278 -34.18 16.91 19.81
N GLU A 279 -35.35 16.89 20.48
CA GLU A 279 -35.90 18.07 21.14
C GLU A 279 -34.99 18.66 22.23
N TYR A 280 -34.33 17.79 23.00
CA TYR A 280 -33.40 18.21 24.06
C TYR A 280 -32.12 18.79 23.49
N GLU A 281 -31.55 18.15 22.49
CA GLU A 281 -30.31 18.53 21.78
C GLU A 281 -30.44 19.88 21.09
N GLN A 282 -31.56 20.12 20.43
CA GLN A 282 -31.86 21.38 19.77
C GLN A 282 -31.95 22.54 20.78
N LYS A 283 -32.60 22.33 21.95
CA LYS A 283 -32.64 23.30 23.03
C LYS A 283 -31.26 23.59 23.62
N SER A 284 -30.48 22.54 23.83
CA SER A 284 -29.13 22.64 24.36
C SER A 284 -28.22 23.41 23.40
N MET A 285 -28.30 23.15 22.12
CA MET A 285 -27.57 23.88 21.05
C MET A 285 -27.96 25.36 21.01
N ALA A 286 -29.26 25.64 20.98
CA ALA A 286 -29.80 26.99 20.93
C ALA A 286 -29.30 27.87 22.08
N ASN A 287 -29.23 27.31 23.30
CA ASN A 287 -28.75 28.00 24.49
C ASN A 287 -27.23 28.32 24.42
N ARG A 288 -26.47 27.62 23.59
CA ARG A 288 -25.01 27.78 23.44
C ARG A 288 -24.57 28.49 22.16
N VAL A 289 -25.51 28.85 21.27
CA VAL A 289 -25.21 29.54 20.00
C VAL A 289 -24.46 30.87 20.20
N ARG A 290 -24.59 31.47 21.37
CA ARG A 290 -23.78 32.64 21.73
C ARG A 290 -22.30 32.36 21.58
N ASN A 291 -21.81 31.25 22.11
CA ASN A 291 -20.40 30.89 22.06
C ASN A 291 -19.91 30.74 20.61
N PHE A 292 -20.74 30.23 19.72
CA PHE A 292 -20.45 30.15 18.28
C PHE A 292 -20.28 31.54 17.66
N LEU A 293 -21.25 32.44 17.85
CA LEU A 293 -21.23 33.78 17.26
C LEU A 293 -20.10 34.65 17.83
N ASP A 294 -19.71 34.46 19.11
CA ASP A 294 -18.57 35.16 19.71
C ASP A 294 -17.25 34.79 18.99
N VAL A 295 -17.06 33.51 18.61
CA VAL A 295 -15.85 33.06 17.93
C VAL A 295 -15.83 33.53 16.47
N VAL A 296 -16.94 33.52 15.75
CA VAL A 296 -16.98 33.99 14.34
C VAL A 296 -17.11 35.50 14.22
N LYS A 297 -17.17 36.23 15.30
CA LYS A 297 -17.21 37.69 15.33
C LYS A 297 -16.04 38.29 14.58
N GLY A 298 -16.30 39.32 13.78
CA GLY A 298 -15.30 39.99 12.96
C GLY A 298 -15.07 39.36 11.58
N LEU A 299 -15.72 38.24 11.28
CA LEU A 299 -15.80 37.68 9.92
C LEU A 299 -17.02 38.26 9.20
N ASP A 300 -16.96 38.27 7.87
CA ASP A 300 -18.13 38.46 7.01
C ASP A 300 -18.84 37.12 6.81
N TRP A 301 -19.74 36.78 7.73
CA TRP A 301 -20.43 35.50 7.72
C TRP A 301 -21.88 35.62 7.24
N GLN A 302 -22.34 34.56 6.57
CA GLN A 302 -23.75 34.25 6.37
C GLN A 302 -24.06 32.90 7.03
N ILE A 303 -25.21 32.82 7.71
CA ILE A 303 -25.67 31.62 8.38
C ILE A 303 -27.07 31.29 7.90
N ALA A 304 -27.30 30.04 7.54
CA ALA A 304 -28.61 29.50 7.23
C ALA A 304 -28.81 28.13 7.88
N VAL A 305 -30.07 27.73 8.01
CA VAL A 305 -30.46 26.45 8.62
C VAL A 305 -31.31 25.67 7.62
N THR A 306 -31.07 24.37 7.52
CA THR A 306 -31.93 23.39 6.84
C THR A 306 -32.15 22.19 7.76
N THR A 307 -33.04 21.28 7.40
CA THR A 307 -33.26 20.04 8.15
C THR A 307 -32.66 18.84 7.42
N THR A 308 -32.48 17.74 8.15
CA THR A 308 -32.04 16.44 7.60
C THR A 308 -33.12 15.75 6.77
N ASP A 309 -34.39 16.16 6.90
CA ASP A 309 -35.55 15.54 6.25
C ASP A 309 -35.45 15.65 4.69
N PRO A 310 -35.45 14.54 3.95
CA PRO A 310 -35.31 14.56 2.49
C PRO A 310 -36.62 14.92 1.76
N VAL A 311 -37.78 14.76 2.38
CA VAL A 311 -39.07 14.76 1.67
C VAL A 311 -40.05 15.83 2.12
N HIS A 312 -39.82 16.49 3.27
CA HIS A 312 -40.74 17.52 3.75
C HIS A 312 -40.98 18.61 2.70
N SER A 313 -42.23 18.87 2.36
CA SER A 313 -42.60 19.70 1.21
C SER A 313 -42.13 21.15 1.29
N THR A 314 -41.97 21.70 2.48
CA THR A 314 -41.58 23.10 2.71
C THR A 314 -40.21 23.25 3.38
N LEU A 315 -39.78 22.28 4.21
CA LEU A 315 -38.58 22.37 5.03
C LEU A 315 -37.51 21.34 4.64
N GLY A 316 -37.87 20.24 3.96
CA GLY A 316 -36.95 19.19 3.52
C GLY A 316 -36.26 19.46 2.20
N ASP A 317 -35.51 18.45 1.70
CA ASP A 317 -34.79 18.49 0.42
C ASP A 317 -33.81 19.68 0.33
N GLY A 318 -33.13 19.99 1.46
CA GLY A 318 -32.14 21.07 1.53
C GLY A 318 -32.71 22.48 1.41
N ARG A 319 -34.02 22.68 1.56
CA ARG A 319 -34.60 24.03 1.61
C ARG A 319 -34.19 24.73 2.90
N LEU A 320 -33.81 26.00 2.80
CA LEU A 320 -33.53 26.79 4.00
C LEU A 320 -34.83 27.08 4.73
N VAL A 321 -34.78 26.92 6.06
CA VAL A 321 -35.93 27.21 6.92
C VAL A 321 -36.05 28.72 7.17
N PRO A 322 -37.26 29.25 7.34
CA PRO A 322 -37.46 30.65 7.71
C PRO A 322 -36.80 30.99 9.03
N LEU A 323 -36.16 32.13 9.10
CA LEU A 323 -35.63 32.66 10.36
C LEU A 323 -36.75 32.97 11.34
N TYR A 324 -36.57 32.61 12.62
CA TYR A 324 -37.55 32.84 13.66
C TYR A 324 -37.94 34.33 13.72
N GLY A 325 -39.25 34.57 13.74
CA GLY A 325 -39.81 35.94 13.82
C GLY A 325 -39.60 36.81 12.60
N LYS A 326 -39.08 36.28 11.48
CA LYS A 326 -38.87 37.01 10.23
C LYS A 326 -39.71 36.46 9.10
N THR A 327 -40.34 37.31 8.35
CA THR A 327 -41.14 36.92 7.17
C THR A 327 -40.26 36.88 5.93
N ASN A 328 -40.25 35.75 5.20
CA ASN A 328 -39.50 35.56 3.94
C ASN A 328 -37.99 35.84 4.09
N SER A 329 -37.41 35.64 5.25
CA SER A 329 -35.97 35.76 5.51
C SER A 329 -35.41 34.40 5.94
N TYR A 330 -34.34 33.98 5.27
CA TYR A 330 -33.76 32.64 5.42
C TYR A 330 -32.25 32.67 5.77
N ILE A 331 -31.64 33.85 5.67
CA ILE A 331 -30.19 34.00 5.81
C ILE A 331 -29.90 35.08 6.87
N LEU A 332 -29.22 34.70 7.94
CA LEU A 332 -28.58 35.65 8.84
C LEU A 332 -27.25 36.10 8.24
N ASN A 333 -26.83 37.31 8.57
CA ASN A 333 -25.52 37.81 8.15
C ASN A 333 -24.87 38.67 9.25
N SER A 334 -23.57 38.91 9.12
CA SER A 334 -22.74 39.60 10.09
C SER A 334 -23.06 41.10 10.29
N SER A 335 -23.92 41.66 9.43
CA SER A 335 -24.39 43.08 9.60
C SER A 335 -25.59 43.19 10.54
N MET A 336 -26.20 42.08 10.94
CA MET A 336 -27.30 42.08 11.92
C MET A 336 -26.76 42.44 13.31
N ALA A 337 -27.57 43.17 14.09
CA ALA A 337 -27.21 43.48 15.48
C ALA A 337 -26.96 42.19 16.28
N ASP A 338 -25.90 42.16 17.07
CA ASP A 338 -25.41 40.95 17.77
C ASP A 338 -26.51 40.26 18.62
N ALA A 339 -27.29 41.03 19.37
CA ALA A 339 -28.37 40.51 20.19
C ALA A 339 -29.49 39.87 19.34
N ASP A 340 -29.85 40.50 18.21
CA ASP A 340 -30.85 39.98 17.28
C ASP A 340 -30.37 38.73 16.56
N ALA A 341 -29.11 38.69 16.14
CA ALA A 341 -28.50 37.54 15.51
C ALA A 341 -28.52 36.31 16.44
N ARG A 342 -28.11 36.52 17.71
CA ARG A 342 -28.10 35.45 18.74
C ARG A 342 -29.50 34.92 19.02
N TYR A 343 -30.45 35.81 19.23
CA TYR A 343 -31.84 35.43 19.48
C TYR A 343 -32.45 34.70 18.28
N THR A 344 -32.33 35.30 17.11
CA THR A 344 -32.90 34.71 15.87
C THR A 344 -32.29 33.35 15.56
N LEU A 345 -30.97 33.22 15.63
CA LEU A 345 -30.31 31.93 15.35
C LEU A 345 -30.71 30.88 16.40
N GLY A 346 -30.63 31.21 17.70
CA GLY A 346 -30.97 30.28 18.76
C GLY A 346 -32.41 29.76 18.64
N MET A 347 -33.35 30.63 18.29
CA MET A 347 -34.73 30.22 18.09
C MET A 347 -34.97 29.48 16.76
N THR A 348 -34.17 29.76 15.72
CA THR A 348 -34.27 29.05 14.43
C THR A 348 -33.71 27.64 14.51
N LEU A 349 -32.71 27.38 15.35
CA LEU A 349 -32.14 26.05 15.57
C LEU A 349 -33.10 25.11 16.33
N GLN A 350 -34.03 25.65 17.11
CA GLN A 350 -35.11 24.89 17.76
C GLN A 350 -36.21 24.66 16.73
N ARG A 351 -36.32 23.42 16.27
CA ARG A 351 -37.33 23.06 15.27
C ARG A 351 -38.64 22.68 15.98
N PRO A 352 -39.76 23.37 15.69
CA PRO A 352 -41.07 23.03 16.30
C PRO A 352 -41.75 21.88 15.56
N GLU A 353 -41.35 21.60 14.32
CA GLU A 353 -41.91 20.50 13.53
C GLU A 353 -41.20 19.18 13.84
N THR A 354 -41.96 18.10 13.81
CA THR A 354 -41.40 16.75 13.83
C THR A 354 -41.19 16.29 12.40
N GLY A 355 -39.94 16.01 12.03
CA GLY A 355 -39.52 15.47 10.73
C GLY A 355 -39.87 13.99 10.57
N SER A 356 -39.46 13.43 9.45
CA SER A 356 -39.44 11.98 9.27
C SER A 356 -38.30 11.36 10.07
N GLY A 357 -38.35 10.07 10.31
CA GLY A 357 -37.20 9.30 10.83
C GLY A 357 -36.27 8.83 9.70
N ASP A 358 -36.21 9.56 8.58
CA ASP A 358 -35.33 9.31 7.45
C ASP A 358 -34.33 10.47 7.38
N GLU A 359 -33.24 10.34 8.14
CA GLU A 359 -32.26 11.40 8.34
C GLU A 359 -31.20 11.38 7.24
N GLN A 360 -31.07 12.47 6.49
CA GLN A 360 -30.15 12.56 5.36
C GLN A 360 -29.39 13.91 5.36
N GLY A 361 -28.50 14.10 6.32
CA GLY A 361 -27.79 15.38 6.52
C GLY A 361 -26.81 15.73 5.40
N ILE A 362 -26.08 14.75 4.83
CA ILE A 362 -25.19 14.96 3.70
C ILE A 362 -26.01 15.30 2.46
N TYR A 363 -27.09 14.57 2.22
CA TYR A 363 -28.02 14.86 1.11
C TYR A 363 -28.65 16.26 1.26
N ALA A 364 -29.10 16.61 2.45
CA ALA A 364 -29.68 17.94 2.70
C ALA A 364 -28.67 19.06 2.42
N ALA A 365 -27.43 18.90 2.87
CA ALA A 365 -26.34 19.85 2.56
C ALA A 365 -26.07 19.93 1.05
N TYR A 366 -25.99 18.77 0.36
CA TYR A 366 -25.83 18.72 -1.09
C TYR A 366 -26.95 19.50 -1.80
N ARG A 367 -28.20 19.24 -1.44
CA ARG A 367 -29.38 19.89 -2.02
C ARG A 367 -29.43 21.39 -1.71
N ALA A 368 -29.03 21.78 -0.50
CA ALA A 368 -28.98 23.20 -0.13
C ALA A 368 -28.00 23.99 -1.02
N ILE A 369 -26.84 23.42 -1.29
CA ILE A 369 -25.85 24.01 -2.20
C ILE A 369 -26.38 24.04 -3.64
N GLU A 370 -26.91 22.92 -4.13
CA GLU A 370 -27.47 22.80 -5.48
C GLU A 370 -28.59 23.85 -5.70
N ARG A 371 -29.49 24.03 -4.72
CA ARG A 371 -30.54 25.04 -4.76
C ARG A 371 -30.00 26.47 -4.71
N SER A 372 -28.95 26.70 -3.94
CA SER A 372 -28.32 28.03 -3.87
C SER A 372 -27.67 28.41 -5.19
N LEU A 373 -26.92 27.48 -5.82
CA LEU A 373 -26.30 27.67 -7.13
C LEU A 373 -27.36 27.87 -8.24
N GLY A 374 -28.46 27.15 -8.18
CA GLY A 374 -29.61 27.32 -9.07
C GLY A 374 -30.45 28.55 -8.76
N ALA A 375 -30.13 29.33 -7.73
CA ALA A 375 -30.88 30.50 -7.26
C ALA A 375 -32.39 30.20 -7.01
N VAL A 376 -32.68 29.01 -6.45
CA VAL A 376 -34.05 28.49 -6.30
C VAL A 376 -34.59 28.73 -4.87
N GLY A 377 -35.75 29.37 -4.78
CA GLY A 377 -36.54 29.47 -3.56
C GLY A 377 -35.83 30.17 -2.40
N SER A 378 -35.94 29.58 -1.20
CA SER A 378 -35.33 30.07 0.04
C SER A 378 -33.80 30.09 0.02
N ASN A 379 -33.18 29.30 -0.86
CA ASN A 379 -31.72 29.14 -0.90
C ASN A 379 -31.02 30.20 -1.76
N LYS A 380 -31.78 31.03 -2.47
CA LYS A 380 -31.21 32.08 -3.34
C LYS A 380 -30.26 32.97 -2.55
N ASN A 381 -29.05 33.20 -3.09
CA ASN A 381 -28.01 34.08 -2.55
C ASN A 381 -27.36 33.57 -1.22
N PHE A 382 -27.58 32.34 -0.83
CA PHE A 382 -26.96 31.83 0.40
C PHE A 382 -25.46 31.53 0.18
N ILE A 383 -25.09 30.74 -0.83
CA ILE A 383 -23.67 30.44 -1.07
C ILE A 383 -23.07 31.51 -1.96
N ARG A 384 -22.12 32.28 -1.43
CA ARG A 384 -21.37 33.30 -2.16
C ARG A 384 -20.18 32.67 -2.88
N GLN A 385 -19.85 33.14 -4.09
CA GLN A 385 -18.73 32.61 -4.88
C GLN A 385 -17.37 32.82 -4.19
N ASP A 386 -17.21 33.94 -3.49
CA ASP A 386 -15.95 34.39 -2.88
C ASP A 386 -15.87 34.10 -1.37
N SER A 387 -16.69 33.19 -0.84
CA SER A 387 -16.68 32.76 0.55
C SER A 387 -16.11 31.34 0.69
N GLN A 388 -15.71 30.99 1.90
CA GLN A 388 -15.52 29.61 2.31
C GLN A 388 -16.83 28.98 2.76
N LEU A 389 -16.92 27.67 2.83
CA LEU A 389 -18.12 26.95 3.22
C LEU A 389 -17.86 26.12 4.50
N ALA A 390 -18.73 26.27 5.46
CA ALA A 390 -18.78 25.37 6.62
C ALA A 390 -20.16 24.73 6.71
N VAL A 391 -20.22 23.42 6.83
CA VAL A 391 -21.44 22.66 7.10
C VAL A 391 -21.37 22.13 8.53
N VAL A 392 -22.45 22.24 9.28
CA VAL A 392 -22.57 21.76 10.65
C VAL A 392 -23.82 20.88 10.75
N VAL A 393 -23.62 19.57 10.79
CA VAL A 393 -24.72 18.60 10.98
C VAL A 393 -24.86 18.29 12.47
N ILE A 394 -26.11 18.23 12.93
CA ILE A 394 -26.45 17.84 14.30
C ILE A 394 -27.54 16.80 14.21
N SER A 395 -27.23 15.55 14.59
CA SER A 395 -28.15 14.42 14.50
C SER A 395 -27.73 13.31 15.47
N ASP A 396 -28.69 12.61 16.03
CA ASP A 396 -28.50 11.39 16.83
C ASP A 396 -28.57 10.11 15.97
N GLU A 397 -28.77 10.24 14.66
CA GLU A 397 -28.79 9.16 13.69
C GLU A 397 -27.72 9.36 12.59
N ASP A 398 -27.44 8.32 11.78
CA ASP A 398 -26.56 8.42 10.61
C ASP A 398 -27.35 8.74 9.34
N GLU A 399 -26.65 8.97 8.26
CA GLU A 399 -27.22 9.11 6.91
C GLU A 399 -27.98 7.85 6.52
N SER A 400 -29.30 7.89 6.45
CA SER A 400 -30.16 6.72 6.26
C SER A 400 -30.14 6.16 4.83
N ALA A 401 -29.76 6.94 3.83
CA ALA A 401 -29.74 6.53 2.43
C ALA A 401 -28.32 6.31 1.88
N ASN A 402 -28.22 5.48 0.82
CA ASN A 402 -26.97 5.10 0.15
C ASN A 402 -26.83 5.68 -1.27
N GLY A 403 -27.50 6.80 -1.56
CA GLY A 403 -27.46 7.41 -2.88
C GLY A 403 -26.14 8.15 -3.16
N PRO A 404 -25.87 8.47 -4.44
CA PRO A 404 -24.66 9.23 -4.82
C PRO A 404 -24.54 10.60 -4.13
N LYS A 405 -25.65 11.23 -3.77
CA LYS A 405 -25.70 12.52 -3.06
C LYS A 405 -25.54 12.39 -1.55
N ASN A 406 -25.60 11.15 -1.02
CA ASN A 406 -25.42 10.81 0.40
C ASN A 406 -23.98 10.36 0.69
N ASP A 407 -23.13 10.26 -0.34
CA ASP A 407 -21.76 9.77 -0.22
C ASP A 407 -20.79 10.90 0.14
N PRO A 408 -19.98 10.77 1.20
CA PRO A 408 -19.02 11.77 1.64
C PRO A 408 -18.04 12.25 0.55
N ALA A 409 -17.48 11.33 -0.22
CA ALA A 409 -16.48 11.68 -1.24
C ALA A 409 -17.13 12.40 -2.42
N ASN A 410 -18.32 11.95 -2.85
CA ASN A 410 -19.09 12.59 -3.91
C ASN A 410 -19.55 14.00 -3.50
N PHE A 411 -19.93 14.21 -2.23
CA PHE A 411 -20.28 15.54 -1.73
C PHE A 411 -19.08 16.50 -1.81
N ILE A 412 -17.91 16.07 -1.34
CA ILE A 412 -16.68 16.88 -1.40
C ILE A 412 -16.34 17.20 -2.85
N LYS A 413 -16.38 16.19 -3.71
CA LYS A 413 -16.13 16.37 -5.15
C LYS A 413 -17.11 17.34 -5.79
N TYR A 414 -18.39 17.22 -5.46
CA TYR A 414 -19.41 18.13 -5.97
C TYR A 414 -19.13 19.59 -5.60
N VAL A 415 -18.76 19.85 -4.35
CA VAL A 415 -18.40 21.22 -3.93
C VAL A 415 -17.17 21.71 -4.69
N GLN A 416 -16.12 20.87 -4.81
CA GLN A 416 -14.91 21.25 -5.54
C GLN A 416 -15.20 21.57 -7.02
N ASP A 417 -15.94 20.71 -7.69
CA ASP A 417 -16.31 20.89 -9.10
C ASP A 417 -17.17 22.15 -9.31
N SER A 418 -18.14 22.40 -8.41
CA SER A 418 -19.07 23.52 -8.49
C SER A 418 -18.39 24.89 -8.37
N PHE A 419 -17.24 24.95 -7.69
CA PHE A 419 -16.50 26.19 -7.45
C PHE A 419 -15.08 26.19 -8.06
N GLY A 420 -14.80 25.26 -8.99
CA GLY A 420 -13.51 25.16 -9.67
C GLY A 420 -12.32 24.93 -8.74
N GLY A 421 -12.52 24.21 -7.64
CA GLY A 421 -11.52 23.95 -6.63
C GLY A 421 -11.13 25.16 -5.76
N GLN A 422 -11.83 26.28 -5.89
CA GLN A 422 -11.47 27.54 -5.23
C GLN A 422 -12.09 27.74 -3.84
N LYS A 423 -13.06 26.88 -3.46
CA LYS A 423 -13.79 27.02 -2.20
C LYS A 423 -13.23 26.04 -1.15
N ALA A 424 -12.57 26.55 -0.11
CA ALA A 424 -12.25 25.74 1.05
C ALA A 424 -13.53 25.37 1.79
N MET A 425 -13.59 24.12 2.25
CA MET A 425 -14.77 23.57 2.91
C MET A 425 -14.36 22.82 4.18
N SER A 426 -15.19 22.92 5.22
CA SER A 426 -15.18 22.04 6.38
C SER A 426 -16.57 21.51 6.66
N PHE A 427 -16.65 20.23 7.05
CA PHE A 427 -17.88 19.59 7.49
C PHE A 427 -17.71 19.19 8.94
N HIS A 428 -18.52 19.74 9.80
CA HIS A 428 -18.53 19.49 11.24
C HIS A 428 -19.76 18.71 11.61
N SER A 429 -19.66 17.87 12.63
CA SER A 429 -20.77 17.05 13.10
C SER A 429 -20.88 17.04 14.62
N ILE A 430 -22.09 17.08 15.16
CA ILE A 430 -22.43 16.68 16.53
C ILE A 430 -23.31 15.46 16.38
N ILE A 431 -22.81 14.28 16.76
CA ILE A 431 -23.39 12.98 16.41
C ILE A 431 -23.27 11.98 17.56
N ALA A 432 -24.08 10.92 17.50
CA ALA A 432 -23.80 9.72 18.27
C ALA A 432 -22.53 9.06 17.72
N ARG A 433 -21.41 9.17 18.49
CA ARG A 433 -20.10 8.78 17.97
C ARG A 433 -19.97 7.27 17.77
N PRO A 434 -19.39 6.81 16.66
CA PRO A 434 -19.07 5.40 16.49
C PRO A 434 -18.23 4.85 17.63
N GLY A 435 -18.70 3.75 18.24
CA GLY A 435 -18.05 3.10 19.38
C GLY A 435 -18.41 3.63 20.76
N ASP A 436 -19.17 4.71 20.88
CA ASP A 436 -19.69 5.19 22.16
C ASP A 436 -20.93 4.36 22.59
N LYS A 437 -20.67 3.27 23.31
CA LYS A 437 -21.73 2.35 23.76
C LYS A 437 -22.72 2.98 24.70
N ALA A 438 -22.32 3.98 25.50
CA ALA A 438 -23.18 4.64 26.43
C ALA A 438 -24.22 5.50 25.71
N CYS A 439 -23.76 6.30 24.75
CA CYS A 439 -24.62 7.10 23.88
C CYS A 439 -25.57 6.21 23.06
N LEU A 440 -25.00 5.20 22.38
CA LEU A 440 -25.76 4.29 21.50
C LEU A 440 -26.71 3.34 22.22
N SER A 441 -26.76 3.34 23.56
CA SER A 441 -27.76 2.58 24.34
C SER A 441 -29.09 3.31 24.51
N GLY A 442 -29.16 4.59 24.08
CA GLY A 442 -30.41 5.37 24.05
C GLY A 442 -31.37 4.89 22.96
N GLU A 443 -32.66 5.10 23.17
CA GLU A 443 -33.66 4.82 22.13
C GLU A 443 -33.52 5.83 20.98
N GLY A 444 -33.49 5.35 19.74
CA GLY A 444 -33.41 6.18 18.54
C GLY A 444 -32.01 6.58 18.10
N TYR A 445 -30.95 6.29 18.90
CA TYR A 445 -29.59 6.64 18.52
C TYR A 445 -28.95 5.62 17.56
N SER A 446 -28.39 6.09 16.47
CA SER A 446 -27.52 5.30 15.60
C SER A 446 -26.17 5.98 15.37
N ALA A 447 -25.11 5.15 15.21
CA ALA A 447 -23.77 5.69 15.10
C ALA A 447 -23.55 6.45 13.78
N GLY A 448 -23.19 7.72 13.84
CA GLY A 448 -23.00 8.62 12.72
C GLY A 448 -21.70 8.36 11.94
N PHE A 449 -21.54 7.17 11.34
CA PHE A 449 -20.34 6.75 10.61
C PHE A 449 -20.02 7.65 9.41
N ARG A 450 -21.02 8.03 8.64
CA ARG A 450 -20.82 8.85 7.44
C ARG A 450 -20.53 10.30 7.79
N TYR A 451 -21.20 10.83 8.80
CA TYR A 451 -20.90 12.17 9.30
C TYR A 451 -19.51 12.24 9.93
N GLU A 452 -19.09 11.19 10.64
CA GLU A 452 -17.70 11.08 11.13
C GLU A 452 -16.71 11.03 9.97
N GLN A 453 -16.99 10.22 8.94
CA GLN A 453 -16.13 10.08 7.77
C GLN A 453 -15.93 11.42 7.05
N ILE A 454 -17.00 12.13 6.71
CA ILE A 454 -16.89 13.41 5.99
C ILE A 454 -16.20 14.48 6.84
N SER A 455 -16.46 14.49 8.16
CA SER A 455 -15.80 15.42 9.07
C SER A 455 -14.29 15.16 9.13
N LYS A 456 -13.85 13.90 9.21
CA LYS A 456 -12.43 13.52 9.13
C LYS A 456 -11.80 13.90 7.80
N LEU A 457 -12.47 13.64 6.68
CA LEU A 457 -11.96 13.96 5.33
C LEU A 457 -11.76 15.47 5.13
N THR A 458 -12.61 16.30 5.73
CA THR A 458 -12.56 17.75 5.59
C THR A 458 -11.85 18.46 6.76
N GLY A 459 -11.30 17.72 7.71
CA GLY A 459 -10.64 18.27 8.91
C GLY A 459 -11.60 19.01 9.84
N GLY A 460 -12.87 18.64 9.82
CA GLY A 460 -13.90 19.21 10.70
C GLY A 460 -13.88 18.65 12.11
N VAL A 461 -14.60 19.31 12.99
CA VAL A 461 -14.77 18.91 14.38
C VAL A 461 -15.90 17.89 14.51
N ILE A 462 -15.69 16.87 15.33
CA ILE A 462 -16.67 15.84 15.65
C ILE A 462 -17.04 15.98 17.12
N GLY A 463 -18.25 16.43 17.35
CA GLY A 463 -18.87 16.56 18.68
C GLY A 463 -19.66 15.31 19.05
N ASP A 464 -20.14 15.29 20.26
CA ASP A 464 -20.92 14.21 20.88
C ASP A 464 -22.33 14.68 21.19
N VAL A 465 -23.32 14.11 20.54
CA VAL A 465 -24.72 14.49 20.72
C VAL A 465 -25.23 14.14 22.14
N CYS A 466 -24.67 13.13 22.76
CA CYS A 466 -25.03 12.71 24.12
C CYS A 466 -24.34 13.52 25.23
N ALA A 467 -23.45 14.45 24.89
CA ALA A 467 -22.77 15.25 25.90
C ALA A 467 -23.71 16.27 26.54
N THR A 468 -23.59 16.45 27.87
CA THR A 468 -24.42 17.40 28.62
C THR A 468 -23.93 18.86 28.42
N ASP A 469 -22.67 19.07 28.07
CA ASP A 469 -22.09 20.41 27.80
C ASP A 469 -21.81 20.63 26.32
N TYR A 470 -22.69 21.35 25.68
CA TYR A 470 -22.56 21.76 24.28
C TYR A 470 -21.67 23.00 24.08
N ALA A 471 -21.28 23.72 25.15
CA ALA A 471 -20.57 24.97 25.00
C ALA A 471 -19.19 24.79 24.36
N ALA A 472 -18.39 23.82 24.86
CA ALA A 472 -17.07 23.52 24.32
C ALA A 472 -17.17 22.98 22.89
N GLN A 473 -18.18 22.17 22.58
CA GLN A 473 -18.36 21.60 21.25
C GLN A 473 -18.71 22.70 20.22
N VAL A 474 -19.67 23.54 20.55
CA VAL A 474 -20.09 24.67 19.69
C VAL A 474 -18.95 25.66 19.49
N GLN A 475 -18.15 25.94 20.53
CA GLN A 475 -16.95 26.76 20.42
C GLN A 475 -15.92 26.08 19.51
N GLY A 476 -15.65 24.80 19.72
CA GLY A 476 -14.70 24.04 18.88
C GLY A 476 -15.11 24.02 17.41
N ILE A 477 -16.41 23.89 17.11
CA ILE A 477 -16.93 23.99 15.74
C ILE A 477 -16.67 25.40 15.17
N ALA A 478 -16.93 26.46 15.92
CA ALA A 478 -16.68 27.82 15.47
C ALA A 478 -15.20 28.11 15.21
N GLU A 479 -14.30 27.57 16.05
CA GLU A 479 -12.86 27.59 15.82
C GLU A 479 -12.48 26.81 14.55
N GLY A 480 -13.11 25.65 14.31
CA GLY A 480 -12.98 24.88 13.07
C GLY A 480 -13.42 25.67 11.84
N VAL A 481 -14.54 26.39 11.94
CA VAL A 481 -15.01 27.30 10.87
C VAL A 481 -13.96 28.39 10.59
N ARG A 482 -13.39 29.02 11.62
CA ARG A 482 -12.29 29.98 11.43
C ARG A 482 -11.05 29.35 10.79
N LYS A 483 -10.77 28.09 11.10
CA LYS A 483 -9.65 27.35 10.54
C LYS A 483 -9.83 27.13 9.03
N THR A 484 -11.05 26.98 8.54
CA THR A 484 -11.36 26.89 7.09
C THR A 484 -10.80 28.08 6.32
N LEU A 485 -10.78 29.29 6.93
CA LEU A 485 -10.22 30.49 6.34
C LEU A 485 -8.68 30.49 6.25
N LYS A 486 -8.04 29.55 6.91
CA LYS A 486 -6.60 29.32 6.88
C LYS A 486 -6.23 28.09 6.06
N SER A 487 -7.12 27.55 5.26
CA SER A 487 -6.89 26.27 4.62
C SER A 487 -7.31 26.25 3.14
N PHE A 488 -6.71 25.28 2.42
CA PHE A 488 -7.15 24.86 1.09
C PHE A 488 -7.70 23.45 1.19
N THR A 489 -8.83 23.18 0.57
CA THR A 489 -9.36 21.81 0.43
C THR A 489 -8.88 21.23 -0.89
N LEU A 490 -8.13 20.14 -0.83
CA LEU A 490 -7.60 19.42 -1.97
C LEU A 490 -8.67 18.51 -2.59
N THR A 491 -8.53 18.19 -3.86
CA THR A 491 -9.47 17.29 -4.56
C THR A 491 -9.24 15.81 -4.25
N CYS A 492 -8.08 15.47 -3.70
CA CYS A 492 -7.69 14.12 -3.27
C CYS A 492 -6.63 14.20 -2.18
N ALA A 493 -6.49 13.14 -1.39
CA ALA A 493 -5.47 13.07 -0.34
C ALA A 493 -4.05 13.15 -0.94
N PRO A 494 -3.22 14.10 -0.52
CA PRO A 494 -1.88 14.24 -1.06
C PRO A 494 -0.97 13.13 -0.54
N VAL A 495 -0.15 12.59 -1.42
CA VAL A 495 0.92 11.67 -1.07
C VAL A 495 2.20 12.46 -0.80
N ILE A 496 2.72 12.34 0.41
CA ILE A 496 3.94 13.01 0.85
C ILE A 496 4.93 11.95 1.33
N ASP A 497 6.06 11.88 0.64
CA ASP A 497 7.16 10.99 0.94
C ASP A 497 8.50 11.65 0.57
N SER A 498 9.59 10.89 0.56
CA SER A 498 10.92 11.41 0.22
C SER A 498 11.04 11.97 -1.21
N MET A 499 10.14 11.59 -2.12
CA MET A 499 10.15 12.01 -3.53
C MET A 499 9.01 12.97 -3.87
N ARG A 500 7.96 13.04 -3.04
CA ARG A 500 6.74 13.81 -3.29
C ARG A 500 6.47 14.76 -2.16
N SER A 501 6.38 16.03 -2.49
CA SER A 501 6.07 17.09 -1.55
C SER A 501 4.87 17.89 -2.05
N LEU A 502 4.24 18.61 -1.14
CA LEU A 502 3.25 19.61 -1.47
C LEU A 502 3.92 20.98 -1.60
N LEU A 503 3.84 21.58 -2.79
CA LEU A 503 4.36 22.91 -3.08
C LEU A 503 3.19 23.89 -3.18
N VAL A 504 3.31 25.04 -2.54
CA VAL A 504 2.35 26.15 -2.63
C VAL A 504 3.06 27.37 -3.20
N LEU A 505 2.51 27.92 -4.28
CA LEU A 505 2.90 29.21 -4.80
C LEU A 505 1.81 30.24 -4.47
N LYS A 506 2.20 31.47 -4.22
CA LYS A 506 1.31 32.64 -4.12
C LYS A 506 1.78 33.68 -5.12
N ASP A 507 0.89 34.06 -6.03
CA ASP A 507 1.18 35.01 -7.10
C ASP A 507 2.47 34.66 -7.87
N GLY A 508 2.70 33.34 -8.11
CA GLY A 508 3.86 32.78 -8.81
C GLY A 508 5.15 32.64 -7.97
N GLN A 509 5.15 33.00 -6.68
CA GLN A 509 6.30 32.86 -5.77
C GLN A 509 6.05 31.77 -4.72
N VAL A 510 7.11 31.05 -4.33
CA VAL A 510 6.99 29.99 -3.30
C VAL A 510 6.47 30.58 -1.99
N TYR A 511 5.35 30.05 -1.51
CA TYR A 511 4.75 30.45 -0.24
C TYR A 511 5.19 29.49 0.87
N ASN A 512 6.00 29.99 1.80
CA ASN A 512 6.64 29.20 2.86
C ASN A 512 5.87 29.25 4.20
N GLY A 513 4.57 29.58 4.21
CA GLY A 513 3.76 29.55 5.43
C GLY A 513 3.79 28.16 6.08
N THR A 514 3.98 28.13 7.40
CA THR A 514 3.93 26.89 8.21
C THR A 514 2.56 26.26 8.05
N ARG A 515 2.52 24.96 7.74
CA ARG A 515 1.28 24.24 7.42
C ARG A 515 1.30 22.79 7.85
N SER A 516 0.10 22.25 8.05
CA SER A 516 -0.16 20.84 8.31
C SER A 516 -1.22 20.31 7.34
N ILE A 517 -1.31 18.99 7.16
CA ILE A 517 -2.34 18.33 6.36
C ILE A 517 -3.31 17.65 7.30
N GLN A 518 -4.61 17.94 7.13
CA GLN A 518 -5.69 17.40 7.95
C GLN A 518 -6.81 16.93 7.02
N GLY A 519 -6.91 15.61 6.82
CA GLY A 519 -7.78 15.06 5.79
C GLY A 519 -7.39 15.58 4.39
N LEU A 520 -8.32 16.24 3.73
CA LEU A 520 -8.08 16.90 2.45
C LEU A 520 -7.64 18.37 2.57
N ASN A 521 -7.58 18.92 3.78
CA ASN A 521 -7.22 20.31 3.98
C ASN A 521 -5.73 20.49 4.24
N VAL A 522 -5.12 21.41 3.50
CA VAL A 522 -3.83 22.03 3.83
C VAL A 522 -4.11 23.22 4.73
N VAL A 523 -3.79 23.10 6.01
CA VAL A 523 -4.09 24.12 7.03
C VAL A 523 -2.83 24.89 7.38
N PHE A 524 -2.90 26.22 7.36
CA PHE A 524 -1.81 27.12 7.71
C PHE A 524 -1.98 27.63 9.15
N ASP A 525 -0.88 27.94 9.81
CA ASP A 525 -0.92 28.46 11.19
C ASP A 525 -1.51 29.88 11.22
N GLU A 526 -1.25 30.66 10.17
CA GLU A 526 -1.74 32.02 10.02
C GLU A 526 -2.78 32.14 8.91
N MET A 527 -3.54 33.24 8.95
CA MET A 527 -4.49 33.59 7.90
C MET A 527 -3.75 33.80 6.59
N LEU A 528 -4.29 33.20 5.52
CA LEU A 528 -3.72 33.35 4.19
C LEU A 528 -3.87 34.79 3.67
N PRO A 529 -2.78 35.46 3.30
CA PRO A 529 -2.85 36.76 2.62
C PRO A 529 -3.65 36.66 1.31
N ALA A 530 -4.38 37.70 0.96
CA ALA A 530 -5.08 37.75 -0.34
C ALA A 530 -4.09 37.52 -1.49
N GLY A 531 -4.53 36.79 -2.52
CA GLY A 531 -3.70 36.45 -3.68
C GLY A 531 -4.21 35.24 -4.43
N ASN A 532 -3.52 34.90 -5.51
CA ASN A 532 -3.78 33.67 -6.27
C ASN A 532 -2.77 32.61 -5.83
N TYR A 533 -3.27 31.49 -5.39
CA TYR A 533 -2.45 30.37 -4.92
C TYR A 533 -2.52 29.23 -5.93
N GLU A 534 -1.38 28.60 -6.18
CA GLU A 534 -1.26 27.38 -6.94
C GLU A 534 -0.70 26.29 -6.01
N VAL A 535 -1.43 25.19 -5.87
CA VAL A 535 -1.05 24.07 -5.02
C VAL A 535 -0.70 22.88 -5.90
N TYR A 536 0.56 22.46 -5.84
CA TYR A 536 1.10 21.31 -6.58
C TYR A 536 1.25 20.13 -5.61
N TYR A 537 0.70 19.00 -5.94
CA TYR A 537 0.75 17.79 -5.12
C TYR A 537 0.49 16.53 -5.96
N SER A 538 0.74 15.36 -5.37
CA SER A 538 0.48 14.06 -6.03
C SER A 538 -0.60 13.31 -5.29
N CYS A 539 -1.48 12.63 -6.02
CA CYS A 539 -2.49 11.70 -5.49
C CYS A 539 -2.28 10.31 -6.03
N LEU A 540 -2.74 9.29 -5.32
CA LEU A 540 -2.92 7.97 -5.90
C LEU A 540 -3.91 8.05 -7.06
N LYS A 541 -3.64 7.26 -8.13
CA LYS A 541 -4.53 7.14 -9.29
C LYS A 541 -5.77 6.33 -8.96
#